data_1a202be662ddc2eb97306f08e1a79316
#
_entry.id   1a202be662ddc2eb97306f08e1a79316
#
_cell.length_a   1.000
_cell.length_b   1.000
_cell.length_c   1.000
_cell.angle_alpha   90.00
_cell.angle_beta   90.00
_cell.angle_gamma   90.00
#
_symmetry.space_group_name_H-M   'P 1'
#
loop_
_entity.id
_entity.type
_entity.pdbx_description
1 polymer ?
#
loop_
_entity_poly.entity_id
_entity_poly.type
_entity_poly.pdbx_seq_one_letter_code
_entity_poly.pdbx_strand_id
1 'polypeptide(L)'
;QPENAARELAGSVNVRIALFLLVHMPLAYAMEAFWPLATAHAVLVLLAGIRWAWLGRTRQVLYCLSYIAGFEVLWRMTEARVFWEYGKYALALVVLMALFAEWRRSDARLRTVLPVILLAAMVPAVALAVLQFSPAEAFDQLSFNLSAYLALGAAALYCWERPVDRPTAANLLLALMAPIVGILFLASFSTITQIGVDTFATASSWIRSGDFGANQVSNVLSLGALAGVILLIILPRAQGARLLIGALTVAMVIQGILTFSRGGLYSLILAGLAFGLNLLTTPGARGRFLLLIAVFVALVFGVIYPWLNDLSTGAVTARFEDLDTTGRLELARADLMAFQDSPVLGAGVGGSMPYHIYVFGEDVGTHTEYTRLLAEHGLFGILIMALMGWMLLRRYLGNAPGLGRAISAAMAIWTLSVMAHSATRIVVIPFALVLAFLAWRLDEEREPASLAGDNGLPAPTTAVAPTRVR
;
A
#
# COMPACT_ATOMS: atom_id res chain seq x y z
N GLN A 1 40.88 12.70 2.15
CA GLN A 1 39.95 13.10 3.26
C GLN A 1 38.47 13.12 2.83
N PRO A 2 38.02 13.73 1.70
CA PRO A 2 36.59 13.75 1.35
C PRO A 2 36.00 12.36 0.99
N GLU A 3 36.80 11.46 0.40
CA GLU A 3 36.36 10.09 0.09
C GLU A 3 36.10 9.25 1.35
N ASN A 4 36.93 9.39 2.39
CA ASN A 4 36.75 8.67 3.65
C ASN A 4 35.50 9.15 4.38
N ALA A 5 35.26 10.46 4.43
CA ALA A 5 34.04 11.03 5.01
C ALA A 5 32.78 10.56 4.24
N ALA A 6 32.83 10.49 2.92
CA ALA A 6 31.72 9.97 2.12
C ALA A 6 31.48 8.47 2.35
N ARG A 7 32.51 7.66 2.54
CA ARG A 7 32.42 6.23 2.90
C ARG A 7 31.85 6.01 4.30
N GLU A 8 32.29 6.79 5.28
CA GLU A 8 31.76 6.75 6.65
C GLU A 8 30.28 7.18 6.69
N LEU A 9 29.92 8.23 5.96
CA LEU A 9 28.52 8.66 5.85
C LEU A 9 27.65 7.61 5.18
N ALA A 10 28.11 7.01 4.09
CA ALA A 10 27.41 5.92 3.41
C ALA A 10 27.29 4.69 4.32
N GLY A 11 28.34 4.34 5.08
CA GLY A 11 28.31 3.27 6.08
C GLY A 11 27.24 3.52 7.15
N SER A 12 27.20 4.74 7.70
CA SER A 12 26.20 5.11 8.74
C SER A 12 24.75 5.06 8.23
N VAL A 13 24.50 5.46 6.99
CA VAL A 13 23.16 5.39 6.36
C VAL A 13 22.76 3.93 6.17
N ASN A 14 23.67 3.05 5.72
CA ASN A 14 23.39 1.63 5.56
C ASN A 14 23.01 0.95 6.87
N VAL A 15 23.75 1.24 7.94
CA VAL A 15 23.49 0.71 9.28
C VAL A 15 22.13 1.18 9.78
N ARG A 16 21.76 2.45 9.59
CA ARG A 16 20.46 2.98 10.00
C ARG A 16 19.31 2.30 9.27
N ILE A 17 19.43 2.09 7.96
CA ILE A 17 18.40 1.40 7.17
C ILE A 17 18.27 -0.05 7.66
N ALA A 18 19.38 -0.75 7.83
CA ALA A 18 19.41 -2.13 8.30
C ALA A 18 18.78 -2.26 9.69
N LEU A 19 19.17 -1.43 10.64
CA LEU A 19 18.61 -1.41 11.99
C LEU A 19 17.10 -1.10 11.95
N PHE A 20 16.70 -0.10 11.16
CA PHE A 20 15.28 0.26 11.03
C PHE A 20 14.43 -0.88 10.49
N LEU A 21 14.91 -1.63 9.50
CA LEU A 21 14.17 -2.78 8.96
C LEU A 21 14.18 -3.96 9.94
N LEU A 22 15.37 -4.34 10.44
CA LEU A 22 15.55 -5.57 11.21
C LEU A 22 14.99 -5.47 12.64
N VAL A 23 14.91 -4.29 13.25
CA VAL A 23 14.31 -4.11 14.58
C VAL A 23 12.85 -4.54 14.64
N HIS A 24 12.15 -4.56 13.50
CA HIS A 24 10.76 -4.99 13.43
C HIS A 24 10.59 -6.51 13.63
N MET A 25 11.64 -7.30 13.46
CA MET A 25 11.61 -8.76 13.77
C MET A 25 11.48 -8.99 15.29
N PRO A 26 12.44 -8.55 16.13
CA PRO A 26 12.29 -8.70 17.59
C PRO A 26 11.11 -7.91 18.14
N LEU A 27 10.74 -6.78 17.55
CA LEU A 27 9.53 -6.03 17.94
C LEU A 27 8.27 -6.85 17.71
N ALA A 28 8.13 -7.50 16.54
CA ALA A 28 6.99 -8.35 16.22
C ALA A 28 6.90 -9.54 17.20
N TYR A 29 8.02 -10.19 17.49
CA TYR A 29 8.08 -11.27 18.48
C TYR A 29 7.69 -10.82 19.89
N ALA A 30 8.20 -9.66 20.32
CA ALA A 30 7.86 -9.10 21.62
C ALA A 30 6.38 -8.70 21.72
N MET A 31 5.79 -8.20 20.64
CA MET A 31 4.35 -7.88 20.56
C MET A 31 3.49 -9.14 20.59
N GLU A 32 3.90 -10.20 19.89
CA GLU A 32 3.24 -11.51 19.93
C GLU A 32 3.24 -12.10 21.33
N ALA A 33 4.39 -12.03 22.02
CA ALA A 33 4.53 -12.50 23.39
C ALA A 33 3.79 -11.62 24.41
N PHE A 34 3.58 -10.34 24.12
CA PHE A 34 3.04 -9.36 25.06
C PHE A 34 2.14 -8.33 24.36
N TRP A 35 0.85 -8.70 24.17
CA TRP A 35 -0.15 -7.85 23.50
C TRP A 35 -0.24 -6.39 24.01
N PRO A 36 0.03 -6.04 25.31
CA PRO A 36 0.00 -4.64 25.71
C PRO A 36 1.04 -3.77 25.00
N LEU A 37 2.18 -4.36 24.61
CA LEU A 37 3.18 -3.67 23.80
C LEU A 37 2.63 -3.34 22.40
N ALA A 38 1.91 -4.28 21.78
CA ALA A 38 1.25 -4.05 20.49
C ALA A 38 0.22 -2.93 20.57
N THR A 39 -0.61 -2.93 21.63
CA THR A 39 -1.60 -1.87 21.90
C THR A 39 -0.95 -0.52 22.15
N ALA A 40 0.07 -0.46 23.02
CA ALA A 40 0.80 0.77 23.33
C ALA A 40 1.47 1.34 22.05
N HIS A 41 2.09 0.48 21.26
CA HIS A 41 2.70 0.88 20.00
C HIS A 41 1.67 1.48 19.02
N ALA A 42 0.50 0.85 18.85
CA ALA A 42 -0.56 1.36 17.99
C ALA A 42 -0.99 2.78 18.41
N VAL A 43 -1.23 2.99 19.71
CA VAL A 43 -1.60 4.29 20.25
C VAL A 43 -0.47 5.31 20.09
N LEU A 44 0.78 4.95 20.37
CA LEU A 44 1.93 5.86 20.23
C LEU A 44 2.15 6.30 18.78
N VAL A 45 1.98 5.41 17.81
CA VAL A 45 2.07 5.73 16.38
C VAL A 45 0.99 6.73 15.97
N LEU A 46 -0.26 6.53 16.43
CA LEU A 46 -1.34 7.49 16.19
C LEU A 46 -1.03 8.86 16.79
N LEU A 47 -0.61 8.92 18.05
CA LEU A 47 -0.28 10.17 18.74
C LEU A 47 0.89 10.90 18.05
N ALA A 48 1.91 10.17 17.62
CA ALA A 48 3.01 10.72 16.84
C ALA A 48 2.53 11.30 15.49
N GLY A 49 1.66 10.58 14.80
CA GLY A 49 1.03 11.05 13.54
C GLY A 49 0.24 12.33 13.74
N ILE A 50 -0.63 12.39 14.76
CA ILE A 50 -1.42 13.58 15.12
C ILE A 50 -0.49 14.75 15.45
N ARG A 51 0.56 14.51 16.25
CA ARG A 51 1.54 15.54 16.59
C ARG A 51 2.25 16.09 15.34
N TRP A 52 2.72 15.24 14.45
CA TRP A 52 3.38 15.68 13.22
C TRP A 52 2.42 16.43 12.28
N ALA A 53 1.18 15.97 12.20
CA ALA A 53 0.12 16.65 11.46
C ALA A 53 -0.13 18.06 12.03
N TRP A 54 -0.31 18.18 13.33
CA TRP A 54 -0.50 19.46 14.02
C TRP A 54 0.66 20.45 13.81
N LEU A 55 1.89 19.93 13.83
CA LEU A 55 3.10 20.71 13.58
C LEU A 55 3.34 21.03 12.09
N GLY A 56 2.51 20.51 11.16
CA GLY A 56 2.63 20.71 9.72
C GLY A 56 3.85 20.04 9.10
N ARG A 57 4.32 18.95 9.72
CA ARG A 57 5.47 18.18 9.24
C ARG A 57 5.06 17.20 8.16
N THR A 58 4.80 17.69 6.94
CA THR A 58 4.24 16.91 5.82
C THR A 58 5.00 15.61 5.54
N ARG A 59 6.34 15.62 5.53
CA ARG A 59 7.13 14.39 5.26
C ARG A 59 6.90 13.34 6.34
N GLN A 60 6.92 13.73 7.62
CA GLN A 60 6.70 12.84 8.75
C GLN A 60 5.27 12.29 8.75
N VAL A 61 4.29 13.10 8.35
CA VAL A 61 2.91 12.63 8.16
C VAL A 61 2.87 11.52 7.09
N LEU A 62 3.47 11.72 5.91
CA LEU A 62 3.53 10.70 4.87
C LEU A 62 4.20 9.40 5.34
N TYR A 63 5.30 9.50 6.09
CA TYR A 63 5.99 8.34 6.67
C TYR A 63 5.10 7.61 7.69
N CYS A 64 4.39 8.36 8.54
CA CYS A 64 3.46 7.79 9.51
C CYS A 64 2.30 7.05 8.84
N LEU A 65 1.70 7.63 7.78
CA LEU A 65 0.64 6.98 7.01
C LEU A 65 1.13 5.67 6.38
N SER A 66 2.34 5.66 5.79
CA SER A 66 2.98 4.47 5.28
C SER A 66 3.20 3.41 6.36
N TYR A 67 3.68 3.83 7.52
CA TYR A 67 3.97 2.97 8.65
C TYR A 67 2.68 2.36 9.22
N ILE A 68 1.63 3.15 9.41
CA ILE A 68 0.30 2.67 9.83
C ILE A 68 -0.22 1.62 8.84
N ALA A 69 -0.13 1.93 7.54
CA ALA A 69 -0.61 1.03 6.50
C ALA A 69 0.14 -0.32 6.51
N GLY A 70 1.46 -0.31 6.68
CA GLY A 70 2.25 -1.53 6.80
C GLY A 70 2.02 -2.29 8.11
N PHE A 71 1.67 -1.59 9.19
CA PHE A 71 1.59 -2.14 10.54
C PHE A 71 0.23 -2.74 10.91
N GLU A 72 -0.87 -2.34 10.25
CA GLU A 72 -2.24 -2.78 10.64
C GLU A 72 -2.36 -4.29 10.77
N VAL A 73 -1.85 -5.04 9.79
CA VAL A 73 -1.91 -6.52 9.83
C VAL A 73 -1.06 -7.05 10.99
N LEU A 74 0.10 -6.46 11.27
CA LEU A 74 0.93 -6.89 12.40
C LEU A 74 0.24 -6.63 13.75
N TRP A 75 -0.45 -5.48 13.93
CA TRP A 75 -1.24 -5.24 15.13
C TRP A 75 -2.36 -6.27 15.33
N ARG A 76 -3.00 -6.72 14.23
CA ARG A 76 -4.03 -7.77 14.27
C ARG A 76 -3.43 -9.14 14.58
N MET A 77 -2.30 -9.49 13.97
CA MET A 77 -1.58 -10.73 14.22
C MET A 77 -1.14 -10.86 15.69
N THR A 78 -0.70 -9.75 16.29
CA THR A 78 -0.20 -9.68 17.67
C THR A 78 -1.29 -9.32 18.68
N GLU A 79 -2.56 -9.45 18.30
CA GLU A 79 -3.74 -9.24 19.14
C GLU A 79 -3.75 -7.90 19.91
N ALA A 80 -3.27 -6.83 19.27
CA ALA A 80 -3.37 -5.50 19.85
C ALA A 80 -4.84 -5.21 20.22
N ARG A 81 -5.09 -4.87 21.47
CA ARG A 81 -6.45 -4.58 21.98
C ARG A 81 -6.91 -3.18 21.58
N VAL A 82 -7.04 -2.98 20.28
CA VAL A 82 -7.69 -1.86 19.63
C VAL A 82 -8.89 -2.39 18.83
N PHE A 83 -9.83 -1.52 18.46
CA PHE A 83 -10.93 -2.00 17.63
C PHE A 83 -10.44 -2.46 16.24
N TRP A 84 -11.17 -3.39 15.63
CA TRP A 84 -10.71 -4.13 14.43
C TRP A 84 -10.28 -3.24 13.26
N GLU A 85 -11.00 -2.12 13.02
CA GLU A 85 -10.75 -1.20 11.93
C GLU A 85 -9.77 -0.06 12.29
N TYR A 86 -9.04 -0.21 13.40
CA TYR A 86 -8.17 0.83 13.97
C TYR A 86 -7.22 1.45 12.96
N GLY A 87 -6.52 0.64 12.15
CA GLY A 87 -5.53 1.15 11.18
C GLY A 87 -6.12 2.12 10.17
N LYS A 88 -7.34 1.83 9.69
CA LYS A 88 -8.06 2.69 8.74
C LYS A 88 -8.50 4.02 9.38
N TYR A 89 -9.07 3.97 10.58
CA TYR A 89 -9.46 5.18 11.31
C TYR A 89 -8.25 5.99 11.80
N ALA A 90 -7.16 5.33 12.23
CA ALA A 90 -5.93 6.01 12.62
C ALA A 90 -5.33 6.77 11.43
N LEU A 91 -5.26 6.15 10.26
CA LEU A 91 -4.81 6.79 9.03
C LEU A 91 -5.70 7.99 8.67
N ALA A 92 -7.02 7.80 8.66
CA ALA A 92 -7.98 8.88 8.37
C ALA A 92 -7.84 10.05 9.36
N LEU A 93 -7.71 9.76 10.66
CA LEU A 93 -7.60 10.78 11.71
C LEU A 93 -6.31 11.61 11.58
N VAL A 94 -5.17 10.97 11.32
CA VAL A 94 -3.90 11.66 11.08
C VAL A 94 -4.01 12.59 9.87
N VAL A 95 -4.66 12.13 8.80
CA VAL A 95 -4.88 12.92 7.59
C VAL A 95 -5.83 14.09 7.84
N LEU A 96 -6.96 13.86 8.49
CA LEU A 96 -7.93 14.92 8.82
C LEU A 96 -7.28 16.00 9.71
N MET A 97 -6.45 15.60 10.66
CA MET A 97 -5.66 16.52 11.47
C MET A 97 -4.65 17.32 10.63
N ALA A 98 -4.01 16.67 9.63
CA ALA A 98 -3.08 17.36 8.73
C ALA A 98 -3.79 18.37 7.83
N LEU A 99 -4.96 18.01 7.26
CA LEU A 99 -5.81 18.92 6.49
C LEU A 99 -6.31 20.10 7.33
N PHE A 100 -6.75 19.83 8.57
CA PHE A 100 -7.15 20.88 9.51
C PHE A 100 -5.99 21.83 9.83
N ALA A 101 -4.79 21.29 10.07
CA ALA A 101 -3.61 22.10 10.36
C ALA A 101 -3.17 22.95 9.14
N GLU A 102 -3.30 22.43 7.91
CA GLU A 102 -3.09 23.21 6.68
C GLU A 102 -4.14 24.32 6.54
N TRP A 103 -5.41 23.99 6.76
CA TRP A 103 -6.50 24.98 6.73
C TRP A 103 -6.28 26.11 7.72
N ARG A 104 -5.92 25.81 8.97
CA ARG A 104 -5.64 26.81 10.03
C ARG A 104 -4.49 27.75 9.69
N ARG A 105 -3.50 27.30 8.90
CA ARG A 105 -2.35 28.09 8.47
C ARG A 105 -2.58 28.88 7.19
N SER A 106 -3.81 28.86 6.66
CA SER A 106 -4.15 29.44 5.36
C SER A 106 -3.39 28.84 4.18
N ASP A 107 -2.76 27.68 4.35
CA ASP A 107 -2.04 26.95 3.32
C ASP A 107 -2.94 25.92 2.59
N ALA A 108 -4.18 25.80 3.04
CA ALA A 108 -5.12 24.82 2.50
C ALA A 108 -5.52 25.18 1.06
N ARG A 109 -5.11 24.35 0.12
CA ARG A 109 -5.63 24.33 -1.24
C ARG A 109 -6.30 22.99 -1.47
N LEU A 110 -7.61 23.00 -1.67
CA LEU A 110 -8.30 21.83 -2.14
C LEU A 110 -7.83 21.53 -3.57
N ARG A 111 -6.97 20.55 -3.73
CA ARG A 111 -6.34 20.21 -5.02
C ARG A 111 -7.28 19.46 -5.95
N THR A 112 -8.28 18.79 -5.39
CA THR A 112 -9.30 18.03 -6.10
C THR A 112 -10.54 17.84 -5.24
N VAL A 113 -11.71 17.80 -5.88
CA VAL A 113 -13.00 17.46 -5.25
C VAL A 113 -13.38 15.99 -5.48
N LEU A 114 -12.66 15.26 -6.32
CA LEU A 114 -13.01 13.90 -6.72
C LEU A 114 -13.18 12.92 -5.55
N PRO A 115 -12.32 12.93 -4.50
CA PRO A 115 -12.53 12.06 -3.34
C PRO A 115 -13.80 12.41 -2.54
N VAL A 116 -14.20 13.68 -2.53
CA VAL A 116 -15.47 14.09 -1.89
C VAL A 116 -16.65 13.53 -2.66
N ILE A 117 -16.63 13.63 -3.99
CA ILE A 117 -17.68 13.07 -4.87
C ILE A 117 -17.73 11.55 -4.72
N LEU A 118 -16.59 10.88 -4.61
CA LEU A 118 -16.51 9.44 -4.37
C LEU A 118 -17.20 9.06 -3.05
N LEU A 119 -16.89 9.76 -1.96
CA LEU A 119 -17.52 9.52 -0.66
C LEU A 119 -19.03 9.87 -0.69
N ALA A 120 -19.41 10.95 -1.37
CA ALA A 120 -20.82 11.33 -1.53
C ALA A 120 -21.63 10.28 -2.31
N ALA A 121 -21.01 9.59 -3.29
CA ALA A 121 -21.66 8.52 -4.02
C ALA A 121 -21.96 7.28 -3.16
N MET A 122 -21.36 7.15 -1.96
CA MET A 122 -21.65 6.06 -1.02
C MET A 122 -22.86 6.37 -0.12
N VAL A 123 -23.27 7.64 -0.01
CA VAL A 123 -24.33 8.07 0.93
C VAL A 123 -25.67 7.35 0.73
N PRO A 124 -26.14 7.06 -0.50
CA PRO A 124 -27.40 6.33 -0.67
C PRO A 124 -27.39 4.95 -0.04
N ALA A 125 -26.30 4.17 -0.22
CA ALA A 125 -26.17 2.84 0.37
C ALA A 125 -26.02 2.91 1.90
N VAL A 126 -25.36 3.95 2.44
CA VAL A 126 -25.30 4.22 3.89
C VAL A 126 -26.70 4.47 4.44
N ALA A 127 -27.50 5.30 3.77
CA ALA A 127 -28.87 5.60 4.20
C ALA A 127 -29.73 4.32 4.22
N LEU A 128 -29.60 3.46 3.20
CA LEU A 128 -30.29 2.17 3.16
C LEU A 128 -29.87 1.27 4.34
N ALA A 129 -28.59 1.17 4.64
CA ALA A 129 -28.11 0.36 5.77
C ALA A 129 -28.67 0.85 7.11
N VAL A 130 -28.72 2.18 7.34
CA VAL A 130 -29.30 2.77 8.56
C VAL A 130 -30.81 2.52 8.66
N LEU A 131 -31.52 2.37 7.54
CA LEU A 131 -32.97 2.08 7.52
C LEU A 131 -33.26 0.59 7.66
N GLN A 132 -32.34 -0.30 7.25
CA GLN A 132 -32.54 -1.76 7.22
C GLN A 132 -32.10 -2.45 8.51
N PHE A 133 -31.03 -1.97 9.11
CA PHE A 133 -30.40 -2.59 10.27
C PHE A 133 -30.72 -1.84 11.57
N SER A 134 -30.61 -2.54 12.70
CA SER A 134 -30.59 -1.87 14.01
C SER A 134 -29.39 -0.92 14.11
N PRO A 135 -29.42 0.12 14.98
CA PRO A 135 -28.30 1.07 15.08
C PRO A 135 -26.94 0.43 15.34
N ALA A 136 -26.86 -0.65 16.12
CA ALA A 136 -25.63 -1.38 16.41
C ALA A 136 -25.15 -2.16 15.18
N GLU A 137 -26.01 -2.91 14.53
CA GLU A 137 -25.71 -3.65 13.30
C GLU A 137 -25.31 -2.71 12.16
N ALA A 138 -26.03 -1.60 11.97
CA ALA A 138 -25.69 -0.59 10.98
C ALA A 138 -24.28 -0.04 11.23
N PHE A 139 -23.94 0.29 12.48
CA PHE A 139 -22.60 0.75 12.82
C PHE A 139 -21.53 -0.29 12.49
N ASP A 140 -21.75 -1.56 12.81
CA ASP A 140 -20.82 -2.65 12.51
C ASP A 140 -20.63 -2.82 11.00
N GLN A 141 -21.73 -2.88 10.23
CA GLN A 141 -21.70 -3.00 8.77
C GLN A 141 -20.98 -1.80 8.11
N LEU A 142 -21.31 -0.58 8.53
CA LEU A 142 -20.70 0.64 8.01
C LEU A 142 -19.22 0.72 8.38
N SER A 143 -18.86 0.40 9.63
CA SER A 143 -17.48 0.42 10.09
C SER A 143 -16.64 -0.60 9.32
N PHE A 144 -17.13 -1.82 9.17
CA PHE A 144 -16.42 -2.88 8.48
C PHE A 144 -16.24 -2.61 6.98
N ASN A 145 -17.30 -2.19 6.30
CA ASN A 145 -17.33 -2.09 4.83
C ASN A 145 -16.86 -0.74 4.28
N LEU A 146 -17.02 0.38 5.02
CA LEU A 146 -16.74 1.73 4.51
C LEU A 146 -15.50 2.40 5.10
N SER A 147 -14.96 1.91 6.21
CA SER A 147 -13.77 2.52 6.84
C SER A 147 -12.57 2.64 5.89
N ALA A 148 -12.42 1.66 4.98
CA ALA A 148 -11.39 1.69 3.94
C ALA A 148 -11.59 2.85 2.94
N TYR A 149 -12.83 3.12 2.56
CA TYR A 149 -13.17 4.24 1.65
C TYR A 149 -13.06 5.59 2.35
N LEU A 150 -13.40 5.65 3.64
CA LEU A 150 -13.14 6.85 4.45
C LEU A 150 -11.64 7.17 4.50
N ALA A 151 -10.82 6.14 4.77
CA ALA A 151 -9.36 6.28 4.76
C ALA A 151 -8.83 6.68 3.37
N LEU A 152 -9.35 6.05 2.30
CA LEU A 152 -9.03 6.39 0.91
C LEU A 152 -9.38 7.84 0.59
N GLY A 153 -10.62 8.25 0.87
CA GLY A 153 -11.11 9.60 0.55
C GLY A 153 -10.32 10.67 1.28
N ALA A 154 -10.14 10.52 2.60
CA ALA A 154 -9.34 11.45 3.40
C ALA A 154 -7.89 11.52 2.88
N ALA A 155 -7.24 10.36 2.72
CA ALA A 155 -5.84 10.33 2.27
C ALA A 155 -5.67 10.81 0.82
N ALA A 156 -6.64 10.56 -0.05
CA ALA A 156 -6.62 11.08 -1.42
C ALA A 156 -6.71 12.61 -1.44
N LEU A 157 -7.55 13.23 -0.60
CA LEU A 157 -7.61 14.70 -0.47
C LEU A 157 -6.26 15.29 -0.06
N TYR A 158 -5.56 14.64 0.88
CA TYR A 158 -4.28 15.12 1.38
C TYR A 158 -3.13 14.85 0.40
N CYS A 159 -3.08 13.67 -0.20
CA CYS A 159 -1.96 13.20 -1.01
C CYS A 159 -2.07 13.57 -2.50
N TRP A 160 -3.24 14.03 -2.98
CA TRP A 160 -3.44 14.38 -4.39
C TRP A 160 -2.39 15.37 -4.90
N GLU A 161 -1.62 14.95 -5.90
CA GLU A 161 -0.54 15.76 -6.50
C GLU A 161 0.48 16.32 -5.50
N ARG A 162 0.59 15.72 -4.31
CA ARG A 162 1.59 16.13 -3.34
C ARG A 162 2.97 15.71 -3.83
N PRO A 163 3.93 16.66 -3.95
CA PRO A 163 5.25 16.33 -4.48
C PRO A 163 6.04 15.47 -3.50
N VAL A 164 6.69 14.45 -4.03
CA VAL A 164 7.56 13.53 -3.30
C VAL A 164 8.88 13.42 -4.04
N ASP A 165 9.95 13.95 -3.43
CA ASP A 165 11.32 13.84 -3.92
C ASP A 165 11.90 12.43 -3.64
N ARG A 166 13.03 12.10 -4.26
CA ARG A 166 13.65 10.78 -4.14
C ARG A 166 13.96 10.37 -2.70
N PRO A 167 14.53 11.23 -1.81
CA PRO A 167 14.74 10.87 -0.41
C PRO A 167 13.43 10.62 0.36
N THR A 168 12.41 11.43 0.11
CA THR A 168 11.09 11.24 0.73
C THR A 168 10.45 9.94 0.24
N ALA A 169 10.55 9.62 -1.05
CA ALA A 169 10.08 8.37 -1.63
C ALA A 169 10.75 7.15 -0.98
N ALA A 170 12.07 7.17 -0.84
CA ALA A 170 12.81 6.10 -0.20
C ALA A 170 12.35 5.89 1.25
N ASN A 171 12.26 6.95 2.05
CA ASN A 171 11.84 6.86 3.44
C ASN A 171 10.37 6.43 3.59
N LEU A 172 9.49 6.86 2.67
CA LEU A 172 8.10 6.44 2.64
C LEU A 172 7.97 4.93 2.39
N LEU A 173 8.71 4.41 1.41
CA LEU A 173 8.71 2.98 1.10
C LEU A 173 9.43 2.14 2.18
N LEU A 174 10.48 2.66 2.81
CA LEU A 174 11.10 2.03 3.97
C LEU A 174 10.14 1.98 5.17
N ALA A 175 9.39 3.06 5.41
CA ALA A 175 8.37 3.10 6.47
C ALA A 175 7.22 2.11 6.22
N LEU A 176 6.87 1.85 4.96
CA LEU A 176 5.91 0.81 4.59
C LEU A 176 6.51 -0.59 4.79
N MET A 177 7.73 -0.81 4.31
CA MET A 177 8.38 -2.12 4.30
C MET A 177 8.75 -2.61 5.70
N ALA A 178 9.15 -1.72 6.61
CA ALA A 178 9.68 -2.08 7.92
C ALA A 178 8.70 -2.91 8.77
N PRO A 179 7.42 -2.52 8.99
CA PRO A 179 6.47 -3.37 9.69
C PRO A 179 6.14 -4.66 8.92
N ILE A 180 6.21 -4.66 7.58
CA ILE A 180 6.01 -5.87 6.77
C ILE A 180 7.14 -6.89 7.01
N VAL A 181 8.35 -6.44 7.35
CA VAL A 181 9.43 -7.34 7.82
C VAL A 181 9.05 -8.04 9.12
N GLY A 182 8.32 -7.38 10.02
CA GLY A 182 7.76 -8.02 11.22
C GLY A 182 6.72 -9.11 10.88
N ILE A 183 5.83 -8.82 9.93
CA ILE A 183 4.85 -9.81 9.42
C ILE A 183 5.57 -10.99 8.76
N LEU A 184 6.56 -10.71 7.91
CA LEU A 184 7.41 -11.74 7.31
C LEU A 184 8.05 -12.64 8.38
N PHE A 185 8.58 -12.02 9.44
CA PHE A 185 9.23 -12.76 10.53
C PHE A 185 8.24 -13.70 11.23
N LEU A 186 7.06 -13.22 11.66
CA LEU A 186 6.07 -14.07 12.35
C LEU A 186 5.57 -15.19 11.44
N ALA A 187 5.23 -14.90 10.19
CA ALA A 187 4.76 -15.90 9.24
C ALA A 187 5.85 -16.96 8.94
N SER A 188 7.11 -16.54 8.80
CA SER A 188 8.23 -17.46 8.59
C SER A 188 8.53 -18.29 9.85
N PHE A 189 8.47 -17.67 11.02
CA PHE A 189 8.67 -18.36 12.30
C PHE A 189 7.63 -19.46 12.51
N SER A 190 6.33 -19.14 12.31
CA SER A 190 5.24 -20.10 12.37
C SER A 190 5.43 -21.22 11.33
N THR A 191 5.82 -20.89 10.10
CA THR A 191 6.11 -21.87 9.05
C THR A 191 7.23 -22.84 9.48
N ILE A 192 8.35 -22.32 9.99
CA ILE A 192 9.53 -23.13 10.35
C ILE A 192 9.25 -24.03 11.56
N THR A 193 8.58 -23.50 12.57
CA THR A 193 8.29 -24.25 13.81
C THR A 193 7.30 -25.40 13.62
N GLN A 194 6.51 -25.32 12.54
CA GLN A 194 5.47 -26.33 12.24
C GLN A 194 5.81 -27.21 11.01
N ILE A 195 7.00 -27.08 10.45
CA ILE A 195 7.50 -28.02 9.43
C ILE A 195 7.62 -29.42 10.06
N GLY A 196 6.92 -30.41 9.46
CA GLY A 196 6.93 -31.80 9.93
C GLY A 196 5.78 -32.16 10.88
N VAL A 197 5.01 -31.20 11.39
CA VAL A 197 3.79 -31.43 12.16
C VAL A 197 2.56 -31.44 11.26
N ASP A 198 2.54 -30.55 10.24
CA ASP A 198 1.48 -30.44 9.24
C ASP A 198 1.94 -30.88 7.86
N THR A 199 1.09 -31.65 7.18
CA THR A 199 1.21 -31.89 5.74
C THR A 199 0.89 -30.60 4.98
N PHE A 200 1.63 -30.32 3.91
CA PHE A 200 1.32 -29.22 3.03
C PHE A 200 -0.03 -29.50 2.32
N ALA A 201 -1.07 -28.77 2.71
CA ALA A 201 -2.35 -28.82 2.04
C ALA A 201 -2.35 -27.93 0.79
N THR A 202 -3.20 -28.25 -0.19
CA THR A 202 -3.38 -27.43 -1.39
C THR A 202 -4.29 -26.21 -1.17
N ALA A 203 -4.78 -25.98 0.05
CA ALA A 203 -5.57 -24.81 0.44
C ALA A 203 -4.69 -23.69 1.00
N SER A 204 -5.22 -22.44 1.03
CA SER A 204 -4.55 -21.31 1.70
C SER A 204 -4.33 -21.65 3.19
N SER A 205 -3.11 -21.42 3.68
CA SER A 205 -2.67 -21.85 5.00
C SER A 205 -2.71 -20.72 6.01
N TRP A 206 -3.55 -20.88 7.03
CA TRP A 206 -3.60 -19.98 8.19
C TRP A 206 -2.28 -20.00 8.96
N ILE A 207 -1.79 -21.20 9.28
CA ILE A 207 -0.55 -21.44 10.01
C ILE A 207 0.66 -20.77 9.33
N ARG A 208 0.83 -20.99 8.00
CA ARG A 208 1.93 -20.41 7.23
C ARG A 208 1.76 -18.91 6.97
N SER A 209 0.70 -18.36 7.48
CA SER A 209 0.42 -16.92 7.47
C SER A 209 0.59 -16.29 8.86
N GLY A 210 1.22 -17.01 9.81
CA GLY A 210 1.40 -16.55 11.18
C GLY A 210 0.09 -16.47 11.93
N ASP A 211 -0.72 -17.52 11.82
CA ASP A 211 -2.05 -17.68 12.44
C ASP A 211 -3.00 -16.51 12.11
N PHE A 212 -2.90 -16.00 10.88
CA PHE A 212 -3.73 -14.91 10.38
C PHE A 212 -4.24 -15.18 8.96
N GLY A 213 -5.17 -14.35 8.48
CA GLY A 213 -5.80 -14.51 7.17
C GLY A 213 -4.80 -14.56 6.00
N ALA A 214 -4.63 -15.72 5.38
CA ALA A 214 -3.62 -15.97 4.35
C ALA A 214 -3.68 -14.99 3.18
N ASN A 215 -4.88 -14.58 2.75
CA ASN A 215 -5.05 -13.57 1.69
C ASN A 215 -4.51 -12.20 2.12
N GLN A 216 -4.72 -11.80 3.37
CA GLN A 216 -4.26 -10.51 3.88
C GLN A 216 -2.74 -10.49 4.01
N VAL A 217 -2.16 -11.55 4.58
CA VAL A 217 -0.70 -11.69 4.71
C VAL A 217 -0.02 -11.74 3.34
N SER A 218 -0.52 -12.55 2.41
CA SER A 218 0.00 -12.62 1.03
C SER A 218 -0.03 -11.25 0.32
N ASN A 219 -1.13 -10.49 0.46
CA ASN A 219 -1.25 -9.16 -0.13
C ASN A 219 -0.24 -8.18 0.47
N VAL A 220 -0.07 -8.17 1.80
CA VAL A 220 0.89 -7.28 2.46
C VAL A 220 2.32 -7.63 2.08
N LEU A 221 2.68 -8.92 2.08
CA LEU A 221 4.01 -9.39 1.65
C LEU A 221 4.29 -9.02 0.19
N SER A 222 3.29 -9.14 -0.70
CA SER A 222 3.43 -8.76 -2.10
C SER A 222 3.67 -7.26 -2.29
N LEU A 223 2.99 -6.40 -1.52
CA LEU A 223 3.25 -4.96 -1.55
C LEU A 223 4.62 -4.62 -0.95
N GLY A 224 5.03 -5.31 0.12
CA GLY A 224 6.37 -5.18 0.68
C GLY A 224 7.46 -5.56 -0.33
N ALA A 225 7.26 -6.65 -1.08
CA ALA A 225 8.15 -7.05 -2.15
C ALA A 225 8.20 -6.02 -3.29
N LEU A 226 7.05 -5.49 -3.71
CA LEU A 226 6.98 -4.40 -4.70
C LEU A 226 7.72 -3.15 -4.22
N ALA A 227 7.53 -2.74 -2.96
CA ALA A 227 8.26 -1.63 -2.35
C ALA A 227 9.77 -1.89 -2.34
N GLY A 228 10.19 -3.11 -2.03
CA GLY A 228 11.59 -3.53 -2.07
C GLY A 228 12.21 -3.42 -3.47
N VAL A 229 11.52 -3.88 -4.51
CA VAL A 229 11.95 -3.72 -5.91
C VAL A 229 12.11 -2.26 -6.28
N ILE A 230 11.16 -1.40 -5.92
CA ILE A 230 11.25 0.04 -6.16
C ILE A 230 12.43 0.65 -5.40
N LEU A 231 12.63 0.29 -4.13
CA LEU A 231 13.75 0.75 -3.31
C LEU A 231 15.10 0.38 -3.93
N LEU A 232 15.25 -0.84 -4.48
CA LEU A 232 16.47 -1.26 -5.17
C LEU A 232 16.82 -0.38 -6.39
N ILE A 233 15.82 0.28 -6.98
CA ILE A 233 16.01 1.18 -8.14
C ILE A 233 16.28 2.61 -7.68
N ILE A 234 15.54 3.12 -6.67
CA ILE A 234 15.63 4.52 -6.25
C ILE A 234 16.77 4.80 -5.28
N LEU A 235 17.20 3.81 -4.47
CA LEU A 235 18.28 4.03 -3.53
C LEU A 235 19.63 4.22 -4.27
N PRO A 236 20.46 5.18 -3.83
CA PRO A 236 21.82 5.29 -4.32
C PRO A 236 22.59 3.98 -4.02
N ARG A 237 23.71 3.79 -4.68
CA ARG A 237 24.52 2.54 -4.65
C ARG A 237 25.13 2.20 -3.27
N ALA A 238 24.44 2.46 -2.17
CA ALA A 238 24.82 2.03 -0.82
C ALA A 238 24.69 0.50 -0.71
N GLN A 239 25.76 -0.21 -1.02
CA GLN A 239 25.74 -1.63 -1.36
C GLN A 239 25.13 -2.53 -0.27
N GLY A 240 25.46 -2.32 1.01
CA GLY A 240 25.00 -3.17 2.10
C GLY A 240 23.48 -3.14 2.34
N ALA A 241 22.86 -1.95 2.36
CA ALA A 241 21.43 -1.82 2.53
C ALA A 241 20.66 -2.44 1.36
N ARG A 242 21.19 -2.36 0.14
CA ARG A 242 20.54 -2.94 -1.05
C ARG A 242 20.53 -4.48 -1.01
N LEU A 243 21.59 -5.11 -0.53
CA LEU A 243 21.63 -6.57 -0.37
C LEU A 243 20.59 -7.03 0.64
N LEU A 244 20.48 -6.34 1.78
CA LEU A 244 19.47 -6.64 2.78
C LEU A 244 18.05 -6.46 2.22
N ILE A 245 17.77 -5.34 1.55
CA ILE A 245 16.46 -5.09 0.93
C ILE A 245 16.15 -6.16 -0.12
N GLY A 246 17.13 -6.54 -0.94
CA GLY A 246 16.98 -7.62 -1.91
C GLY A 246 16.67 -8.97 -1.26
N ALA A 247 17.39 -9.33 -0.22
CA ALA A 247 17.17 -10.56 0.54
C ALA A 247 15.78 -10.58 1.20
N LEU A 248 15.37 -9.47 1.84
CA LEU A 248 14.02 -9.33 2.42
C LEU A 248 12.92 -9.39 1.34
N THR A 249 13.16 -8.79 0.17
CA THR A 249 12.23 -8.85 -0.97
C THR A 249 12.02 -10.29 -1.42
N VAL A 250 13.10 -11.05 -1.60
CA VAL A 250 13.04 -12.48 -1.96
C VAL A 250 12.33 -13.28 -0.87
N ALA A 251 12.66 -13.04 0.40
CA ALA A 251 12.02 -13.73 1.52
C ALA A 251 10.50 -13.45 1.58
N MET A 252 10.06 -12.21 1.29
CA MET A 252 8.63 -11.86 1.19
C MET A 252 7.93 -12.61 0.06
N VAL A 253 8.59 -12.81 -1.08
CA VAL A 253 8.04 -13.60 -2.20
C VAL A 253 7.93 -15.07 -1.81
N ILE A 254 8.98 -15.65 -1.21
CA ILE A 254 8.99 -17.06 -0.74
C ILE A 254 7.86 -17.28 0.27
N GLN A 255 7.78 -16.43 1.31
CA GLN A 255 6.73 -16.57 2.32
C GLN A 255 5.35 -16.32 1.73
N GLY A 256 5.22 -15.38 0.77
CA GLY A 256 3.97 -15.14 0.04
C GLY A 256 3.49 -16.41 -0.72
N ILE A 257 4.39 -17.16 -1.35
CA ILE A 257 4.08 -18.45 -1.99
C ILE A 257 3.66 -19.48 -0.92
N LEU A 258 4.37 -19.55 0.19
CA LEU A 258 4.10 -20.51 1.27
C LEU A 258 2.77 -20.26 2.02
N THR A 259 2.17 -19.07 1.91
CA THR A 259 0.79 -18.85 2.39
C THR A 259 -0.24 -19.65 1.60
N PHE A 260 0.11 -20.19 0.43
CA PHE A 260 -0.78 -20.83 -0.54
C PHE A 260 -1.92 -19.92 -1.02
N SER A 261 -1.82 -18.60 -0.79
CA SER A 261 -2.73 -17.58 -1.33
C SER A 261 -2.17 -17.01 -2.63
N ARG A 262 -2.75 -17.41 -3.76
CA ARG A 262 -2.28 -17.02 -5.11
C ARG A 262 -2.46 -15.53 -5.42
N GLY A 263 -3.46 -14.89 -4.79
CA GLY A 263 -3.88 -13.53 -5.14
C GLY A 263 -2.76 -12.48 -4.97
N GLY A 264 -2.03 -12.52 -3.84
CA GLY A 264 -0.92 -11.59 -3.60
C GLY A 264 0.20 -11.73 -4.63
N LEU A 265 0.55 -12.96 -5.03
CA LEU A 265 1.57 -13.21 -6.05
C LEU A 265 1.13 -12.68 -7.43
N TYR A 266 -0.12 -12.94 -7.84
CA TYR A 266 -0.64 -12.41 -9.10
C TYR A 266 -0.65 -10.88 -9.11
N SER A 267 -1.03 -10.25 -7.99
CA SER A 267 -1.00 -8.80 -7.88
C SER A 267 0.43 -8.24 -7.96
N LEU A 268 1.41 -8.92 -7.37
CA LEU A 268 2.83 -8.54 -7.49
C LEU A 268 3.32 -8.65 -8.94
N ILE A 269 3.00 -9.72 -9.64
CA ILE A 269 3.38 -9.93 -11.04
C ILE A 269 2.78 -8.84 -11.92
N LEU A 270 1.48 -8.59 -11.82
CA LEU A 270 0.81 -7.57 -12.63
C LEU A 270 1.35 -6.17 -12.35
N ALA A 271 1.57 -5.83 -11.08
CA ALA A 271 2.18 -4.55 -10.68
C ALA A 271 3.62 -4.43 -11.17
N GLY A 272 4.39 -5.51 -11.07
CA GLY A 272 5.77 -5.57 -11.59
C GLY A 272 5.83 -5.39 -13.10
N LEU A 273 4.90 -5.99 -13.85
CA LEU A 273 4.76 -5.78 -15.29
C LEU A 273 4.39 -4.33 -15.61
N ALA A 274 3.42 -3.74 -14.91
CA ALA A 274 3.04 -2.34 -15.09
C ALA A 274 4.21 -1.39 -14.80
N PHE A 275 4.96 -1.66 -13.72
CA PHE A 275 6.17 -0.93 -13.38
C PHE A 275 7.20 -1.01 -14.50
N GLY A 276 7.49 -2.21 -14.96
CA GLY A 276 8.50 -2.49 -15.97
C GLY A 276 8.20 -1.90 -17.33
N LEU A 277 6.98 -2.04 -17.80
CA LEU A 277 6.55 -1.46 -19.08
C LEU A 277 6.80 0.05 -19.12
N ASN A 278 6.54 0.75 -18.01
CA ASN A 278 6.84 2.18 -17.90
C ASN A 278 8.35 2.49 -17.85
N LEU A 279 9.17 1.59 -17.27
CA LEU A 279 10.61 1.76 -17.22
C LEU A 279 11.33 1.43 -18.54
N LEU A 280 10.75 0.59 -19.38
CA LEU A 280 11.32 0.29 -20.70
C LEU A 280 11.46 1.53 -21.58
N THR A 281 10.63 2.55 -21.35
CA THR A 281 10.69 3.85 -22.04
C THR A 281 11.71 4.82 -21.41
N THR A 282 12.33 4.44 -20.27
CA THR A 282 13.25 5.32 -19.53
C THR A 282 14.69 4.82 -19.69
N PRO A 283 15.56 5.51 -20.49
CA PRO A 283 16.87 4.99 -20.86
C PRO A 283 17.76 4.59 -19.69
N GLY A 284 17.83 5.38 -18.62
CA GLY A 284 18.71 5.11 -17.46
C GLY A 284 18.21 4.00 -16.53
N ALA A 285 16.92 3.67 -16.53
CA ALA A 285 16.31 2.66 -15.66
C ALA A 285 16.10 1.31 -16.33
N ARG A 286 15.95 1.30 -17.67
CA ARG A 286 15.65 0.10 -18.48
C ARG A 286 16.62 -1.05 -18.23
N GLY A 287 17.93 -0.82 -18.35
CA GLY A 287 18.93 -1.88 -18.21
C GLY A 287 18.93 -2.49 -16.80
N ARG A 288 18.80 -1.67 -15.76
CA ARG A 288 18.71 -2.15 -14.38
C ARG A 288 17.46 -2.97 -14.13
N PHE A 289 16.33 -2.53 -14.68
CA PHE A 289 15.08 -3.26 -14.56
C PHE A 289 15.14 -4.61 -15.28
N LEU A 290 15.64 -4.67 -16.51
CA LEU A 290 15.81 -5.91 -17.26
C LEU A 290 16.75 -6.89 -16.52
N LEU A 291 17.85 -6.41 -15.95
CA LEU A 291 18.74 -7.22 -15.14
C LEU A 291 18.03 -7.75 -13.88
N LEU A 292 17.30 -6.89 -13.15
CA LEU A 292 16.58 -7.32 -11.95
C LEU A 292 15.50 -8.36 -12.28
N ILE A 293 14.74 -8.18 -13.35
CA ILE A 293 13.77 -9.19 -13.80
C ILE A 293 14.48 -10.49 -14.20
N ALA A 294 15.55 -10.43 -14.98
CA ALA A 294 16.28 -11.64 -15.40
C ALA A 294 16.80 -12.42 -14.19
N VAL A 295 17.41 -11.72 -13.23
CA VAL A 295 17.90 -12.33 -11.99
C VAL A 295 16.74 -12.88 -11.15
N PHE A 296 15.64 -12.13 -11.03
CA PHE A 296 14.46 -12.56 -10.27
C PHE A 296 13.82 -13.81 -10.90
N VAL A 297 13.61 -13.83 -12.21
CA VAL A 297 13.04 -14.97 -12.92
C VAL A 297 13.95 -16.19 -12.81
N ALA A 298 15.27 -16.02 -13.03
CA ALA A 298 16.23 -17.10 -12.88
C ALA A 298 16.25 -17.66 -11.44
N LEU A 299 16.20 -16.80 -10.44
CA LEU A 299 16.17 -17.21 -9.03
C LEU A 299 14.85 -17.92 -8.68
N VAL A 300 13.70 -17.36 -9.07
CA VAL A 300 12.39 -17.95 -8.76
C VAL A 300 12.21 -19.29 -9.44
N PHE A 301 12.38 -19.37 -10.76
CA PHE A 301 12.12 -20.59 -11.52
C PHE A 301 13.29 -21.58 -11.50
N GLY A 302 14.53 -21.12 -11.37
CA GLY A 302 15.71 -21.98 -11.35
C GLY A 302 16.07 -22.53 -9.96
N VAL A 303 15.67 -21.85 -8.88
CA VAL A 303 16.06 -22.23 -7.52
C VAL A 303 14.88 -22.32 -6.57
N ILE A 304 14.10 -21.23 -6.42
CA ILE A 304 13.07 -21.12 -5.37
C ILE A 304 11.92 -22.08 -5.64
N TYR A 305 11.35 -22.07 -6.83
CA TYR A 305 10.22 -22.92 -7.18
C TYR A 305 10.55 -24.41 -7.08
N PRO A 306 11.64 -24.95 -7.68
CA PRO A 306 12.02 -26.35 -7.48
C PRO A 306 12.20 -26.71 -6.01
N TRP A 307 12.95 -25.89 -5.26
CA TRP A 307 13.17 -26.12 -3.84
C TRP A 307 11.87 -26.11 -3.02
N LEU A 308 10.96 -25.16 -3.25
CA LEU A 308 9.67 -25.12 -2.57
C LEU A 308 8.77 -26.30 -2.95
N ASN A 309 8.81 -26.72 -4.22
CA ASN A 309 8.05 -27.88 -4.67
C ASN A 309 8.53 -29.17 -4.03
N ASP A 310 9.84 -29.37 -3.93
CA ASP A 310 10.43 -30.52 -3.21
C ASP A 310 10.11 -30.47 -1.72
N LEU A 311 10.27 -29.29 -1.07
CA LEU A 311 9.95 -29.08 0.33
C LEU A 311 8.47 -29.38 0.65
N SER A 312 7.57 -29.03 -0.26
CA SER A 312 6.12 -29.20 -0.12
C SER A 312 5.60 -30.55 -0.67
N THR A 313 6.49 -31.44 -1.11
CA THR A 313 6.13 -32.73 -1.74
C THR A 313 5.15 -32.56 -2.90
N GLY A 314 5.33 -31.50 -3.73
CA GLY A 314 4.49 -31.19 -4.88
C GLY A 314 3.26 -30.33 -4.61
N ALA A 315 2.96 -29.99 -3.34
CA ALA A 315 1.76 -29.22 -2.99
C ALA A 315 1.75 -27.81 -3.59
N VAL A 316 2.91 -27.17 -3.74
CA VAL A 316 3.03 -25.85 -4.41
C VAL A 316 2.57 -25.97 -5.87
N THR A 317 3.09 -26.94 -6.63
CA THR A 317 2.66 -27.16 -8.02
C THR A 317 1.15 -27.43 -8.09
N ALA A 318 0.66 -28.41 -7.31
CA ALA A 318 -0.77 -28.75 -7.26
C ALA A 318 -1.64 -27.52 -6.98
N ARG A 319 -1.21 -26.62 -6.05
CA ARG A 319 -1.96 -25.40 -5.74
C ARG A 319 -2.01 -24.39 -6.88
N PHE A 320 -0.93 -24.23 -7.64
CA PHE A 320 -0.90 -23.27 -8.74
C PHE A 320 -1.53 -23.83 -10.03
N GLU A 321 -1.60 -25.14 -10.20
CA GLU A 321 -2.31 -25.81 -11.30
C GLU A 321 -3.82 -25.91 -11.03
N ASP A 322 -4.25 -25.90 -9.78
CA ASP A 322 -5.65 -25.91 -9.40
C ASP A 322 -6.35 -24.61 -9.84
N LEU A 323 -7.35 -24.72 -10.70
CA LEU A 323 -8.15 -23.61 -11.21
C LEU A 323 -9.38 -23.30 -10.36
N ASP A 324 -9.63 -24.06 -9.29
CA ASP A 324 -10.75 -23.81 -8.39
C ASP A 324 -10.66 -22.41 -7.77
N THR A 325 -11.75 -21.67 -7.92
CA THR A 325 -11.88 -20.30 -7.38
C THR A 325 -12.17 -20.27 -5.89
N THR A 326 -12.27 -21.43 -5.24
CA THR A 326 -12.58 -21.55 -3.78
C THR A 326 -13.86 -20.79 -3.40
N GLY A 327 -14.95 -20.99 -4.14
CA GLY A 327 -16.25 -20.36 -3.88
C GLY A 327 -16.36 -18.86 -4.26
N ARG A 328 -15.29 -18.25 -4.81
CA ARG A 328 -15.32 -16.80 -5.16
C ARG A 328 -16.27 -16.48 -6.31
N LEU A 329 -16.43 -17.40 -7.26
CA LEU A 329 -17.34 -17.21 -8.38
C LEU A 329 -18.80 -17.26 -7.90
N GLU A 330 -19.09 -18.16 -6.98
CA GLU A 330 -20.40 -18.31 -6.35
C GLU A 330 -20.75 -17.06 -5.54
N LEU A 331 -19.80 -16.52 -4.75
CA LEU A 331 -19.97 -15.24 -4.04
C LEU A 331 -20.20 -14.07 -5.00
N ALA A 332 -19.44 -14.01 -6.09
CA ALA A 332 -19.66 -12.98 -7.10
C ALA A 332 -21.04 -13.09 -7.76
N ARG A 333 -21.55 -14.32 -7.95
CA ARG A 333 -22.92 -14.54 -8.43
C ARG A 333 -23.96 -14.07 -7.42
N ALA A 334 -23.78 -14.34 -6.13
CA ALA A 334 -24.65 -13.86 -5.06
C ALA A 334 -24.70 -12.33 -5.02
N ASP A 335 -23.54 -11.66 -5.13
CA ASP A 335 -23.45 -10.21 -5.25
C ASP A 335 -24.21 -9.67 -6.50
N LEU A 336 -24.06 -10.35 -7.65
CA LEU A 336 -24.77 -9.95 -8.88
C LEU A 336 -26.28 -10.18 -8.79
N MET A 337 -26.75 -11.19 -8.05
CA MET A 337 -28.19 -11.35 -7.75
C MET A 337 -28.70 -10.15 -6.92
N ALA A 338 -27.97 -9.73 -5.88
CA ALA A 338 -28.32 -8.54 -5.11
C ALA A 338 -28.36 -7.27 -5.97
N PHE A 339 -27.42 -7.12 -6.91
CA PHE A 339 -27.44 -6.03 -7.88
C PHE A 339 -28.65 -6.08 -8.83
N GLN A 340 -29.03 -7.27 -9.31
CA GLN A 340 -30.17 -7.43 -10.21
C GLN A 340 -31.49 -7.06 -9.52
N ASP A 341 -31.64 -7.40 -8.24
CA ASP A 341 -32.82 -7.07 -7.45
C ASP A 341 -32.91 -5.59 -7.08
N SER A 342 -31.76 -4.92 -6.92
CA SER A 342 -31.69 -3.51 -6.54
C SER A 342 -30.66 -2.73 -7.37
N PRO A 343 -30.88 -2.56 -8.69
CA PRO A 343 -29.82 -2.08 -9.59
C PRO A 343 -29.48 -0.59 -9.38
N VAL A 344 -30.40 0.25 -8.94
CA VAL A 344 -30.17 1.71 -8.86
C VAL A 344 -29.43 2.10 -7.59
N LEU A 345 -29.92 1.71 -6.43
CA LEU A 345 -29.38 2.11 -5.14
C LEU A 345 -28.49 1.02 -4.51
N GLY A 346 -28.58 -0.22 -5.02
CA GLY A 346 -28.00 -1.40 -4.39
C GLY A 346 -28.84 -1.89 -3.21
N ALA A 347 -28.39 -2.97 -2.59
CA ALA A 347 -29.03 -3.53 -1.40
C ALA A 347 -28.72 -2.76 -0.10
N GLY A 348 -27.85 -1.72 -0.16
CA GLY A 348 -27.31 -1.04 1.00
C GLY A 348 -26.03 -1.69 1.52
N VAL A 349 -25.26 -0.97 2.34
CA VAL A 349 -24.00 -1.49 2.91
C VAL A 349 -24.30 -2.67 3.82
N GLY A 350 -23.67 -3.83 3.56
CA GLY A 350 -23.96 -5.09 4.24
C GLY A 350 -25.23 -5.81 3.78
N GLY A 351 -26.01 -5.21 2.87
CA GLY A 351 -27.29 -5.76 2.40
C GLY A 351 -27.15 -6.92 1.42
N SER A 352 -25.94 -7.30 1.00
CA SER A 352 -25.68 -8.49 0.19
C SER A 352 -25.65 -9.81 1.00
N MET A 353 -25.57 -9.72 2.34
CA MET A 353 -25.52 -10.88 3.23
C MET A 353 -26.63 -11.94 3.00
N PRO A 354 -27.92 -11.60 2.85
CA PRO A 354 -28.96 -12.59 2.60
C PRO A 354 -28.73 -13.43 1.34
N TYR A 355 -28.14 -12.84 0.32
CA TYR A 355 -27.79 -13.53 -0.94
C TYR A 355 -26.64 -14.50 -0.75
N HIS A 356 -25.63 -14.13 0.08
CA HIS A 356 -24.54 -15.02 0.45
C HIS A 356 -25.06 -16.23 1.26
N ILE A 357 -25.92 -15.99 2.25
CA ILE A 357 -26.56 -17.06 3.03
C ILE A 357 -27.39 -17.97 2.11
N TYR A 358 -28.13 -17.41 1.14
CA TYR A 358 -28.91 -18.19 0.19
C TYR A 358 -28.04 -19.14 -0.67
N VAL A 359 -26.84 -18.68 -1.10
CA VAL A 359 -25.95 -19.46 -1.97
C VAL A 359 -25.09 -20.44 -1.18
N PHE A 360 -24.61 -20.06 0.01
CA PHE A 360 -23.65 -20.84 0.80
C PHE A 360 -24.23 -21.50 2.04
N GLY A 361 -25.43 -21.10 2.49
CA GLY A 361 -26.00 -21.56 3.75
C GLY A 361 -25.43 -20.86 5.00
N GLU A 362 -24.45 -20.00 4.83
CA GLU A 362 -23.80 -19.24 5.92
C GLU A 362 -23.39 -17.84 5.45
N ASP A 363 -23.14 -16.94 6.41
CA ASP A 363 -22.63 -15.60 6.13
C ASP A 363 -21.14 -15.65 5.79
N VAL A 364 -20.84 -15.64 4.51
CA VAL A 364 -19.49 -15.60 3.96
C VAL A 364 -19.23 -14.21 3.40
N GLY A 365 -18.28 -13.51 3.95
CA GLY A 365 -17.95 -12.17 3.47
C GLY A 365 -17.39 -12.14 2.05
N THR A 366 -17.81 -11.18 1.25
CA THR A 366 -17.42 -10.97 -0.15
C THR A 366 -15.90 -11.01 -0.34
N HIS A 367 -15.46 -11.64 -1.42
CA HIS A 367 -14.04 -11.74 -1.79
C HIS A 367 -13.62 -10.78 -2.91
N THR A 368 -14.55 -10.20 -3.68
CA THR A 368 -14.23 -9.22 -4.72
C THR A 368 -14.89 -7.89 -4.41
N GLU A 369 -14.08 -6.83 -4.42
CA GLU A 369 -14.56 -5.48 -4.16
C GLU A 369 -15.50 -4.98 -5.27
N TYR A 370 -15.27 -5.41 -6.50
CA TYR A 370 -16.05 -4.95 -7.64
C TYR A 370 -17.50 -5.41 -7.58
N THR A 371 -17.75 -6.70 -7.30
CA THR A 371 -19.12 -7.21 -7.19
C THR A 371 -19.79 -6.71 -5.92
N ARG A 372 -19.06 -6.53 -4.82
CA ARG A 372 -19.57 -5.91 -3.60
C ARG A 372 -20.07 -4.48 -3.84
N LEU A 373 -19.30 -3.65 -4.55
CA LEU A 373 -19.72 -2.30 -4.89
C LEU A 373 -21.00 -2.28 -5.73
N LEU A 374 -21.15 -3.23 -6.66
CA LEU A 374 -22.39 -3.38 -7.44
C LEU A 374 -23.56 -3.78 -6.54
N ALA A 375 -23.37 -4.82 -5.73
CA ALA A 375 -24.41 -5.36 -4.84
C ALA A 375 -24.90 -4.33 -3.83
N GLU A 376 -23.96 -3.66 -3.15
CA GLU A 376 -24.30 -2.74 -2.05
C GLU A 376 -24.70 -1.34 -2.53
N HIS A 377 -24.12 -0.86 -3.64
CA HIS A 377 -24.30 0.53 -4.11
C HIS A 377 -25.02 0.69 -5.45
N GLY A 378 -25.32 -0.40 -6.16
CA GLY A 378 -26.02 -0.34 -7.45
C GLY A 378 -25.28 0.49 -8.50
N LEU A 379 -25.98 1.38 -9.21
CA LEU A 379 -25.40 2.31 -10.17
C LEU A 379 -24.37 3.26 -9.53
N PHE A 380 -24.51 3.60 -8.25
CA PHE A 380 -23.51 4.38 -7.53
C PHE A 380 -22.22 3.59 -7.36
N GLY A 381 -22.28 2.25 -7.26
CA GLY A 381 -21.08 1.38 -7.28
C GLY A 381 -20.31 1.50 -8.59
N ILE A 382 -21.00 1.55 -9.73
CA ILE A 382 -20.39 1.81 -11.04
C ILE A 382 -19.73 3.20 -11.06
N LEU A 383 -20.43 4.22 -10.55
CA LEU A 383 -19.89 5.57 -10.45
C LEU A 383 -18.63 5.63 -9.58
N ILE A 384 -18.62 4.94 -8.42
CA ILE A 384 -17.45 4.86 -7.53
C ILE A 384 -16.26 4.22 -8.27
N MET A 385 -16.47 3.10 -8.96
CA MET A 385 -15.42 2.44 -9.75
C MET A 385 -14.92 3.33 -10.89
N ALA A 386 -15.82 4.00 -11.59
CA ALA A 386 -15.47 4.93 -12.67
C ALA A 386 -14.67 6.15 -12.15
N LEU A 387 -15.06 6.71 -10.99
CA LEU A 387 -14.33 7.80 -10.34
C LEU A 387 -12.93 7.35 -9.92
N MET A 388 -12.78 6.16 -9.31
CA MET A 388 -11.47 5.62 -8.96
C MET A 388 -10.60 5.43 -10.20
N GLY A 389 -11.14 4.81 -11.24
CA GLY A 389 -10.45 4.61 -12.52
C GLY A 389 -10.02 5.95 -13.16
N TRP A 390 -10.92 6.95 -13.15
CA TRP A 390 -10.63 8.29 -13.63
C TRP A 390 -9.55 9.00 -12.83
N MET A 391 -9.59 8.92 -11.50
CA MET A 391 -8.57 9.47 -10.62
C MET A 391 -7.19 8.87 -10.92
N LEU A 392 -7.13 7.56 -11.08
CA LEU A 392 -5.90 6.84 -11.43
C LEU A 392 -5.38 7.23 -12.81
N LEU A 393 -6.24 7.25 -13.82
CA LEU A 393 -5.88 7.63 -15.19
C LEU A 393 -5.37 9.08 -15.24
N ARG A 394 -6.07 9.99 -14.62
CA ARG A 394 -5.68 11.40 -14.53
C ARG A 394 -4.30 11.57 -13.88
N ARG A 395 -4.03 10.83 -12.79
CA ARG A 395 -2.73 10.89 -12.12
C ARG A 395 -1.63 10.21 -12.92
N TYR A 396 -1.91 9.08 -13.53
CA TYR A 396 -0.98 8.40 -14.42
C TYR A 396 -0.54 9.31 -15.58
N LEU A 397 -1.50 9.94 -16.25
CA LEU A 397 -1.22 10.87 -17.36
C LEU A 397 -0.55 12.18 -16.89
N GLY A 398 -0.87 12.66 -15.68
CA GLY A 398 -0.29 13.86 -15.10
C GLY A 398 1.15 13.70 -14.58
N ASN A 399 1.62 12.47 -14.35
CA ASN A 399 3.01 12.21 -14.01
C ASN A 399 3.88 12.22 -15.29
N ALA A 400 5.04 12.85 -15.24
CA ALA A 400 6.00 12.79 -16.33
C ALA A 400 6.41 11.33 -16.62
N PRO A 401 6.67 10.96 -17.89
CA PRO A 401 7.24 9.66 -18.24
C PRO A 401 8.52 9.40 -17.42
N GLY A 402 8.68 8.19 -16.91
CA GLY A 402 9.84 7.82 -16.11
C GLY A 402 9.46 7.08 -14.85
N LEU A 403 10.35 7.08 -13.88
CA LEU A 403 10.24 6.31 -12.65
C LEU A 403 9.00 6.69 -11.83
N GLY A 404 8.64 7.97 -11.77
CA GLY A 404 7.45 8.42 -11.03
C GLY A 404 6.16 7.85 -11.60
N ARG A 405 6.00 7.87 -12.94
CA ARG A 405 4.85 7.26 -13.63
C ARG A 405 4.83 5.74 -13.43
N ALA A 406 6.00 5.09 -13.46
CA ALA A 406 6.12 3.66 -13.23
C ALA A 406 5.64 3.26 -11.82
N ILE A 407 6.00 4.02 -10.78
CA ILE A 407 5.54 3.77 -9.40
C ILE A 407 4.03 3.96 -9.32
N SER A 408 3.48 5.05 -9.85
CA SER A 408 2.03 5.27 -9.85
C SER A 408 1.28 4.15 -10.55
N ALA A 409 1.76 3.67 -11.70
CA ALA A 409 1.17 2.55 -12.43
C ALA A 409 1.22 1.25 -11.61
N ALA A 410 2.37 0.95 -11.00
CA ALA A 410 2.54 -0.25 -10.19
C ALA A 410 1.60 -0.28 -8.99
N MET A 411 1.52 0.82 -8.24
CA MET A 411 0.62 0.93 -7.08
C MET A 411 -0.86 0.84 -7.48
N ALA A 412 -1.23 1.47 -8.60
CA ALA A 412 -2.58 1.40 -9.15
C ALA A 412 -2.94 -0.04 -9.54
N ILE A 413 -2.11 -0.70 -10.34
CA ILE A 413 -2.37 -2.07 -10.82
C ILE A 413 -2.34 -3.07 -9.68
N TRP A 414 -1.42 -2.92 -8.70
CA TRP A 414 -1.42 -3.75 -7.51
C TRP A 414 -2.76 -3.66 -6.77
N THR A 415 -3.24 -2.44 -6.50
CA THR A 415 -4.52 -2.24 -5.78
C THR A 415 -5.69 -2.80 -6.56
N LEU A 416 -5.83 -2.47 -7.85
CA LEU A 416 -6.93 -2.96 -8.68
C LEU A 416 -6.93 -4.49 -8.78
N SER A 417 -5.75 -5.11 -8.87
CA SER A 417 -5.61 -6.56 -8.89
C SER A 417 -6.02 -7.18 -7.54
N VAL A 418 -5.60 -6.59 -6.42
CA VAL A 418 -6.01 -7.07 -5.08
C VAL A 418 -7.52 -6.96 -4.91
N MET A 419 -8.15 -5.86 -5.33
CA MET A 419 -9.60 -5.67 -5.28
C MET A 419 -10.39 -6.72 -6.08
N ALA A 420 -9.78 -7.36 -7.07
CA ALA A 420 -10.43 -8.42 -7.84
C ALA A 420 -10.56 -9.76 -7.08
N HIS A 421 -9.75 -9.98 -6.05
CA HIS A 421 -9.74 -11.25 -5.30
C HIS A 421 -9.79 -11.09 -3.78
N SER A 422 -9.78 -9.86 -3.27
CA SER A 422 -9.88 -9.54 -1.84
C SER A 422 -10.62 -8.22 -1.68
N ALA A 423 -11.62 -8.19 -0.82
CA ALA A 423 -12.27 -6.94 -0.44
C ALA A 423 -11.27 -6.02 0.29
N THR A 424 -11.55 -4.72 0.35
CA THR A 424 -10.69 -3.69 0.98
C THR A 424 -10.67 -3.76 2.51
N ARG A 425 -10.38 -4.96 3.05
CA ARG A 425 -10.44 -5.27 4.49
C ARG A 425 -9.26 -4.77 5.31
N ILE A 426 -8.14 -4.44 4.65
CA ILE A 426 -6.91 -3.94 5.27
C ILE A 426 -6.54 -2.59 4.67
N VAL A 427 -6.00 -1.69 5.51
CA VAL A 427 -5.72 -0.31 5.11
C VAL A 427 -4.62 -0.19 4.05
N VAL A 428 -3.77 -1.19 3.92
CA VAL A 428 -2.70 -1.18 2.92
C VAL A 428 -3.26 -1.12 1.49
N ILE A 429 -4.48 -1.65 1.24
CA ILE A 429 -5.11 -1.64 -0.08
C ILE A 429 -5.48 -0.21 -0.50
N PRO A 430 -6.34 0.53 0.23
CA PRO A 430 -6.64 1.92 -0.11
C PRO A 430 -5.40 2.82 -0.03
N PHE A 431 -4.44 2.52 0.85
CA PHE A 431 -3.22 3.31 0.94
C PHE A 431 -2.30 3.14 -0.29
N ALA A 432 -2.16 1.94 -0.85
CA ALA A 432 -1.41 1.74 -2.09
C ALA A 432 -2.05 2.54 -3.25
N LEU A 433 -3.39 2.63 -3.30
CA LEU A 433 -4.08 3.49 -4.26
C LEU A 433 -3.73 4.96 -4.05
N VAL A 434 -3.65 5.41 -2.79
CA VAL A 434 -3.25 6.79 -2.44
C VAL A 434 -1.82 7.09 -2.89
N LEU A 435 -0.90 6.12 -2.80
CA LEU A 435 0.47 6.27 -3.32
C LEU A 435 0.48 6.54 -4.84
N ALA A 436 -0.47 5.99 -5.59
CA ALA A 436 -0.60 6.30 -7.01
C ALA A 436 -1.00 7.78 -7.28
N PHE A 437 -1.58 8.47 -6.29
CA PHE A 437 -2.00 9.88 -6.44
C PHE A 437 -0.90 10.89 -6.13
N LEU A 438 0.24 10.49 -5.59
CA LEU A 438 1.39 11.36 -5.32
C LEU A 438 2.02 11.87 -6.62
N ALA A 439 2.63 13.04 -6.57
CA ALA A 439 3.47 13.57 -7.64
C ALA A 439 4.94 13.16 -7.38
N TRP A 440 5.35 12.04 -7.97
CA TRP A 440 6.69 11.51 -7.82
C TRP A 440 7.70 12.31 -8.66
N ARG A 441 8.56 13.10 -8.01
CA ARG A 441 9.62 13.92 -8.64
C ARG A 441 10.99 13.30 -8.38
N LEU A 442 11.26 12.17 -9.00
CA LEU A 442 12.43 11.33 -8.72
C LEU A 442 13.62 11.62 -9.63
N ASP A 443 13.37 12.23 -10.78
CA ASP A 443 14.36 12.51 -11.81
C ASP A 443 14.88 13.96 -11.76
N GLU A 444 14.25 14.82 -10.95
CA GLU A 444 14.79 16.15 -10.65
C GLU A 444 16.01 15.98 -9.73
N GLU A 445 17.21 15.96 -10.31
CA GLU A 445 18.42 16.26 -9.56
C GLU A 445 18.19 17.62 -8.89
N ARG A 446 18.42 17.74 -7.58
CA ARG A 446 18.55 19.06 -6.97
C ARG A 446 19.64 19.76 -7.78
N GLU A 447 19.29 20.78 -8.54
CA GLU A 447 20.30 21.78 -8.89
C GLU A 447 21.01 22.10 -7.58
N PRO A 448 22.34 21.88 -7.49
CA PRO A 448 23.06 22.37 -6.32
C PRO A 448 22.67 23.82 -6.24
N ALA A 449 22.10 24.23 -5.08
CA ALA A 449 21.82 25.63 -4.82
C ALA A 449 23.06 26.37 -5.29
N SER A 450 22.95 26.99 -6.47
CA SER A 450 24.06 27.73 -7.05
C SER A 450 24.46 28.64 -5.93
N LEU A 451 25.70 28.52 -5.53
CA LEU A 451 26.39 29.53 -4.77
C LEU A 451 26.15 30.83 -5.56
N ALA A 452 25.04 31.47 -5.29
CA ALA A 452 24.91 32.91 -5.52
C ALA A 452 25.97 33.50 -4.61
N GLY A 453 27.19 33.42 -5.10
CA GLY A 453 28.30 34.14 -4.53
C GLY A 453 27.88 35.61 -4.53
N ASP A 454 27.71 36.09 -3.33
CA ASP A 454 27.73 37.46 -2.98
C ASP A 454 29.15 38.01 -3.34
N ASN A 455 29.35 38.21 -4.62
CA ASN A 455 30.45 39.02 -5.14
C ASN A 455 29.86 40.41 -5.43
N GLY A 456 29.79 41.19 -4.34
CA GLY A 456 29.60 42.62 -4.37
C GLY A 456 30.67 43.26 -5.27
N LEU A 457 30.33 43.45 -6.54
CA LEU A 457 30.96 44.42 -7.40
C LEU A 457 29.92 45.49 -7.77
N PRO A 458 30.18 46.78 -7.48
CA PRO A 458 29.25 47.84 -7.82
C PRO A 458 29.15 47.97 -9.34
N ALA A 459 27.94 48.09 -9.83
CA ALA A 459 27.64 48.33 -11.23
C ALA A 459 28.35 49.61 -11.74
N PRO A 460 28.96 49.58 -12.92
CA PRO A 460 29.51 50.79 -13.49
C PRO A 460 28.38 51.77 -13.87
N THR A 461 28.46 52.98 -13.33
CA THR A 461 27.69 54.15 -13.71
C THR A 461 27.90 54.46 -15.19
N THR A 462 26.92 54.17 -16.02
CA THR A 462 26.88 54.66 -17.40
C THR A 462 26.21 56.04 -17.46
N ALA A 463 26.95 56.90 -18.09
CA ALA A 463 26.74 58.31 -18.29
C ALA A 463 25.41 58.68 -18.98
N VAL A 464 24.87 59.76 -18.52
CA VAL A 464 23.82 60.61 -19.16
C VAL A 464 24.24 61.04 -20.57
N ALA A 465 23.38 60.78 -21.53
CA ALA A 465 23.47 61.46 -22.86
C ALA A 465 22.16 62.20 -23.11
N PRO A 466 22.21 63.32 -23.86
CA PRO A 466 21.26 64.40 -23.69
C PRO A 466 20.02 64.32 -24.60
N THR A 467 18.98 64.97 -24.07
CA THR A 467 17.77 65.43 -24.75
C THR A 467 17.95 65.92 -26.19
N ARG A 468 17.14 65.44 -27.12
CA ARG A 468 16.75 66.24 -28.30
C ARG A 468 15.22 66.36 -28.39
N VAL A 469 14.80 67.61 -28.39
CA VAL A 469 13.49 68.13 -28.72
C VAL A 469 13.17 67.88 -30.19
N ARG A 470 12.02 67.31 -30.51
CA ARG A 470 10.98 67.81 -31.41
C ARG A 470 9.72 66.95 -31.29
#